data_e279d0653bdd37c52c96026b195bbd35
#
_entry.id   e279d0653bdd37c52c96026b195bbd35
#
_cell.length_a   1.000
_cell.length_b   1.000
_cell.length_c   1.000
_cell.angle_alpha   90.00
_cell.angle_beta   90.00
_cell.angle_gamma   90.00
#
_symmetry.space_group_name_H-M   'P 1'
#
loop_
_entity.id
_entity.type
_entity.pdbx_description
1 polymer ?
#
loop_
_entity_poly.entity_id
_entity_poly.type
_entity_poly.pdbx_seq_one_letter_code
_entity_poly.pdbx_strand_id
1 'polypeptide(L)'
;FSEPTVSTRALVASDETGLYVGFINQQAHFGEATKTSLFDQDIGDDYNQVIITFGTKGRTGYGFTLSRTSAKQDAIWRNENQEKRDWNGDWQHATAQDAQGWRSEIFIPWASFSMDQVGGETRDIHVYFARWHQGLQQTFAYPAIDAAQPLFLSKFASMQIQNADYSSLDWFPYLLTRAN
;
A
#
# COMPACT_ATOMS: atom_id res chain seq x y z
N PHE A 1 -9.39 -27.85 -15.74
CA PHE A 1 -9.88 -26.62 -15.12
C PHE A 1 -8.65 -25.84 -14.70
N SER A 2 -8.35 -24.72 -15.37
CA SER A 2 -7.33 -23.78 -14.86
C SER A 2 -7.94 -23.03 -13.68
N GLU A 3 -7.24 -23.01 -12.55
CA GLU A 3 -7.62 -22.15 -11.43
C GLU A 3 -7.69 -20.68 -11.90
N PRO A 4 -8.68 -19.91 -11.44
CA PRO A 4 -8.76 -18.50 -11.79
C PRO A 4 -7.47 -17.81 -11.34
N THR A 5 -6.82 -17.17 -12.29
CA THR A 5 -5.54 -16.49 -12.03
C THR A 5 -5.79 -15.28 -11.14
N VAL A 6 -5.36 -15.35 -9.89
CA VAL A 6 -5.33 -14.20 -8.98
C VAL A 6 -3.97 -13.54 -9.13
N SER A 7 -3.94 -12.32 -9.60
CA SER A 7 -2.71 -11.53 -9.67
C SER A 7 -2.94 -10.10 -9.23
N THR A 8 -1.89 -9.47 -8.73
CA THR A 8 -1.91 -8.06 -8.36
C THR A 8 -0.65 -7.38 -8.86
N ARG A 9 -0.84 -6.21 -9.46
CA ARG A 9 0.24 -5.31 -9.85
C ARG A 9 0.12 -4.03 -9.04
N ALA A 10 1.19 -3.64 -8.35
CA ALA A 10 1.31 -2.32 -7.75
C ALA A 10 2.09 -1.37 -8.70
N LEU A 11 1.68 -0.13 -8.73
CA LEU A 11 2.26 0.94 -9.53
C LEU A 11 2.55 2.12 -8.60
N VAL A 12 3.71 2.74 -8.72
CA VAL A 12 4.08 3.90 -7.93
C VAL A 12 4.54 5.02 -8.84
N ALA A 13 4.10 6.22 -8.55
CA ALA A 13 4.56 7.44 -9.19
C ALA A 13 4.68 8.55 -8.15
N SER A 14 5.49 9.54 -8.41
CA SER A 14 5.61 10.73 -7.55
C SER A 14 5.77 11.98 -8.40
N ASP A 15 5.30 13.09 -7.86
CA ASP A 15 5.52 14.42 -8.39
C ASP A 15 5.80 15.43 -7.25
N GLU A 16 5.81 16.70 -7.54
CA GLU A 16 6.02 17.78 -6.56
C GLU A 16 4.94 17.83 -5.46
N THR A 17 3.75 17.26 -5.70
CA THR A 17 2.61 17.33 -4.78
C THR A 17 2.50 16.14 -3.84
N GLY A 18 2.92 14.96 -4.27
CA GLY A 18 2.78 13.74 -3.46
C GLY A 18 3.18 12.45 -4.14
N LEU A 19 2.81 11.37 -3.49
CA LEU A 19 3.04 10.01 -3.92
C LEU A 19 1.72 9.39 -4.39
N TYR A 20 1.75 8.74 -5.54
CA TYR A 20 0.64 8.02 -6.14
C TYR A 20 0.93 6.53 -6.08
N VAL A 21 -0.01 5.76 -5.57
CA VAL A 21 0.07 4.29 -5.55
C VAL A 21 -1.18 3.71 -6.17
N GLY A 22 -1.02 2.93 -7.23
CA GLY A 22 -2.11 2.24 -7.90
C GLY A 22 -1.99 0.73 -7.76
N PHE A 23 -3.12 0.04 -7.65
CA PHE A 23 -3.18 -1.42 -7.69
C PHE A 23 -4.15 -1.88 -8.76
N ILE A 24 -3.75 -2.91 -9.50
CA ILE A 24 -4.57 -3.62 -10.46
C ILE A 24 -4.68 -5.07 -9.97
N ASN A 25 -5.89 -5.45 -9.55
CA ASN A 25 -6.17 -6.75 -8.96
C ASN A 25 -7.02 -7.57 -9.93
N GLN A 26 -6.44 -8.62 -10.52
CA GLN A 26 -7.19 -9.58 -11.34
C GLN A 26 -7.87 -10.59 -10.44
N GLN A 27 -9.17 -10.80 -10.67
CA GLN A 27 -10.00 -11.67 -9.84
C GLN A 27 -11.33 -11.94 -10.57
N ALA A 28 -11.64 -13.20 -10.81
CA ALA A 28 -12.86 -13.59 -11.53
C ALA A 28 -14.13 -13.52 -10.65
N HIS A 29 -13.99 -13.71 -9.34
CA HIS A 29 -15.13 -13.75 -8.41
C HIS A 29 -14.83 -12.92 -7.16
N PHE A 30 -15.85 -12.19 -6.72
CA PHE A 30 -15.79 -11.39 -5.51
C PHE A 30 -16.63 -12.08 -4.42
N GLY A 31 -16.10 -12.13 -3.19
CA GLY A 31 -16.89 -12.47 -2.02
C GLY A 31 -17.91 -11.37 -1.70
N GLU A 32 -18.88 -11.68 -0.87
CA GLU A 32 -19.78 -10.67 -0.32
C GLU A 32 -18.97 -9.71 0.57
N ALA A 33 -18.97 -8.43 0.18
CA ALA A 33 -18.33 -7.40 0.97
C ALA A 33 -19.16 -7.16 2.24
N THR A 34 -18.55 -7.32 3.39
CA THR A 34 -19.12 -6.78 4.61
C THR A 34 -18.94 -5.26 4.55
N LYS A 35 -20.01 -4.51 4.34
CA LYS A 35 -19.95 -3.04 4.32
C LYS A 35 -19.58 -2.54 5.71
N THR A 36 -18.31 -2.33 5.93
CA THR A 36 -17.84 -1.55 7.08
C THR A 36 -17.82 -0.09 6.64
N SER A 37 -18.75 0.69 7.12
CA SER A 37 -18.86 2.12 6.80
C SER A 37 -18.10 3.01 7.78
N LEU A 38 -17.41 2.42 8.75
CA LEU A 38 -16.70 3.14 9.79
C LEU A 38 -15.20 3.18 9.48
N PHE A 39 -14.64 4.37 9.63
CA PHE A 39 -13.22 4.64 9.53
C PHE A 39 -12.43 3.81 10.57
N ASP A 40 -11.28 3.29 10.21
CA ASP A 40 -10.35 2.54 11.07
C ASP A 40 -10.89 1.25 11.72
N GLN A 41 -11.97 0.68 11.20
CA GLN A 41 -12.43 -0.65 11.60
C GLN A 41 -11.83 -1.75 10.71
N ASP A 42 -11.87 -2.98 11.19
CA ASP A 42 -11.41 -4.13 10.42
C ASP A 42 -12.19 -4.26 9.11
N ILE A 43 -11.45 -4.27 8.02
CA ILE A 43 -12.02 -4.32 6.68
C ILE A 43 -12.40 -5.76 6.35
N GLY A 44 -13.70 -6.03 6.28
CA GLY A 44 -14.26 -7.33 5.94
C GLY A 44 -14.42 -7.56 4.42
N ASP A 45 -13.46 -7.12 3.59
CA ASP A 45 -13.50 -7.18 2.13
C ASP A 45 -12.08 -7.40 1.58
N ASP A 46 -11.96 -7.60 0.26
CA ASP A 46 -10.66 -7.49 -0.42
C ASP A 46 -10.10 -6.09 -0.23
N TYR A 47 -8.82 -5.98 0.11
CA TYR A 47 -8.15 -4.68 0.23
C TYR A 47 -6.71 -4.70 -0.28
N ASN A 48 -6.23 -3.53 -0.64
CA ASN A 48 -4.82 -3.24 -0.86
C ASN A 48 -4.26 -2.44 0.31
N GLN A 49 -3.00 -2.68 0.61
CA GLN A 49 -2.25 -1.93 1.61
C GLN A 49 -0.90 -1.51 1.03
N VAL A 50 -0.49 -0.30 1.30
CA VAL A 50 0.88 0.17 1.12
C VAL A 50 1.39 0.69 2.45
N ILE A 51 2.63 0.30 2.80
CA ILE A 51 3.33 0.86 3.95
C ILE A 51 4.65 1.43 3.44
N ILE A 52 4.96 2.67 3.84
CA ILE A 52 6.10 3.43 3.34
C ILE A 52 6.96 3.88 4.52
N THR A 53 8.27 3.72 4.40
CA THR A 53 9.24 4.29 5.33
C THR A 53 10.27 5.14 4.59
N PHE A 54 10.72 6.22 5.21
CA PHE A 54 11.73 7.15 4.67
C PHE A 54 13.11 6.95 5.29
N GLY A 55 13.34 5.86 5.98
CA GLY A 55 14.63 5.56 6.60
C GLY A 55 14.85 4.06 6.73
N THR A 56 16.11 3.68 6.78
CA THR A 56 16.58 2.28 6.80
C THR A 56 16.49 1.59 8.16
N LYS A 57 16.00 2.27 9.20
CA LYS A 57 16.11 1.80 10.60
C LYS A 57 14.81 1.28 11.21
N GLY A 58 13.78 1.00 10.41
CA GLY A 58 12.52 0.42 10.88
C GLY A 58 11.80 1.19 12.00
N ARG A 59 12.03 2.51 12.10
CA ARG A 59 11.53 3.31 13.23
C ARG A 59 10.09 3.78 13.04
N THR A 60 9.76 4.21 11.83
CA THR A 60 8.44 4.74 11.51
C THR A 60 8.06 4.36 10.09
N GLY A 61 6.88 3.78 9.94
CA GLY A 61 6.23 3.53 8.66
C GLY A 61 4.84 4.15 8.64
N TYR A 62 4.39 4.53 7.46
CA TYR A 62 3.05 5.08 7.21
C TYR A 62 2.27 4.08 6.38
N GLY A 63 1.21 3.55 6.94
CA GLY A 63 0.36 2.54 6.31
C GLY A 63 -0.96 3.11 5.82
N PHE A 64 -1.35 2.76 4.61
CA PHE A 64 -2.60 3.14 3.97
C PHE A 64 -3.28 1.89 3.42
N THR A 65 -4.50 1.63 3.85
CA THR A 65 -5.28 0.47 3.44
C THR A 65 -6.58 0.93 2.80
N LEU A 66 -6.87 0.39 1.64
CA LEU A 66 -8.06 0.72 0.86
C LEU A 66 -8.76 -0.54 0.38
N SER A 67 -10.03 -0.71 0.78
CA SER A 67 -10.83 -1.84 0.33
C SER A 67 -11.37 -1.63 -1.07
N ARG A 68 -11.79 -2.74 -1.69
CA ARG A 68 -12.53 -2.75 -2.95
C ARG A 68 -13.78 -1.87 -2.92
N THR A 69 -14.44 -1.78 -1.77
CA THR A 69 -15.65 -0.98 -1.55
C THR A 69 -15.39 0.41 -0.99
N SER A 70 -14.15 0.91 -1.11
CA SER A 70 -13.72 2.24 -0.67
C SER A 70 -13.72 2.49 0.84
N ALA A 71 -13.75 1.44 1.67
CA ALA A 71 -13.43 1.61 3.08
C ALA A 71 -11.92 1.86 3.23
N LYS A 72 -11.56 2.88 3.98
CA LYS A 72 -10.17 3.29 4.17
C LYS A 72 -9.74 3.19 5.62
N GLN A 73 -8.47 2.86 5.81
CA GLN A 73 -7.83 2.81 7.11
C GLN A 73 -6.39 3.29 6.95
N ASP A 74 -5.92 4.06 7.90
CA ASP A 74 -4.52 4.45 7.96
C ASP A 74 -3.90 4.13 9.32
N ALA A 75 -2.58 4.05 9.37
CA ALA A 75 -1.84 3.71 10.58
C ALA A 75 -0.40 4.25 10.53
N ILE A 76 0.15 4.53 11.68
CA ILE A 76 1.60 4.65 11.86
C ILE A 76 2.15 3.34 12.45
N TRP A 77 3.17 2.82 11.81
CA TRP A 77 3.98 1.72 12.30
C TRP A 77 5.21 2.24 13.04
N ARG A 78 5.49 1.72 14.21
CA ARG A 78 6.63 2.11 15.03
C ARG A 78 7.42 0.90 15.49
N ASN A 79 8.73 1.09 15.71
CA ASN A 79 9.60 0.06 16.27
C ASN A 79 9.40 -1.29 15.58
N GLU A 80 9.51 -1.28 14.24
CA GLU A 80 9.40 -2.43 13.35
C GLU A 80 7.96 -2.90 13.10
N ASN A 81 7.22 -3.36 14.10
CA ASN A 81 5.94 -4.05 13.92
C ASN A 81 4.80 -3.57 14.83
N GLN A 82 4.95 -2.39 15.43
CA GLN A 82 3.89 -1.81 16.27
C GLN A 82 2.97 -0.93 15.43
N GLU A 83 1.82 -1.46 15.06
CA GLU A 83 0.77 -0.71 14.37
C GLU A 83 0.01 0.19 15.36
N LYS A 84 -0.22 1.44 14.98
CA LYS A 84 -1.03 2.44 15.67
C LYS A 84 -2.04 3.05 14.71
N ARG A 85 -3.31 2.75 14.92
CA ARG A 85 -4.44 3.16 14.06
C ARG A 85 -5.12 4.45 14.51
N ASP A 86 -4.62 5.09 15.55
CA ASP A 86 -5.08 6.39 16.05
C ASP A 86 -4.51 7.60 15.28
N TRP A 87 -3.68 7.33 14.27
CA TRP A 87 -3.15 8.33 13.36
C TRP A 87 -4.07 8.50 12.15
N ASN A 88 -4.36 9.76 11.79
CA ASN A 88 -5.15 10.08 10.61
C ASN A 88 -4.30 10.92 9.66
N GLY A 89 -4.00 10.34 8.49
CA GLY A 89 -3.34 11.02 7.39
C GLY A 89 -4.32 11.74 6.49
N ASP A 90 -3.87 12.83 5.86
CA ASP A 90 -4.60 13.43 4.76
C ASP A 90 -4.21 12.71 3.46
N TRP A 91 -5.12 11.95 2.88
CA TRP A 91 -4.91 11.22 1.63
C TRP A 91 -6.22 11.00 0.88
N GLN A 92 -6.09 10.93 -0.45
CA GLN A 92 -7.21 10.73 -1.35
C GLN A 92 -7.17 9.33 -1.95
N HIS A 93 -8.32 8.83 -2.36
CA HIS A 93 -8.43 7.50 -2.92
C HIS A 93 -9.58 7.37 -3.92
N ALA A 94 -9.45 6.39 -4.80
CA ALA A 94 -10.51 5.95 -5.69
C ALA A 94 -10.45 4.43 -5.87
N THR A 95 -11.60 3.81 -6.10
CA THR A 95 -11.72 2.41 -6.48
C THR A 95 -12.62 2.24 -7.67
N ALA A 96 -12.32 1.25 -8.52
CA ALA A 96 -13.15 0.86 -9.63
C ALA A 96 -13.17 -0.66 -9.76
N GLN A 97 -14.28 -1.22 -10.24
CA GLN A 97 -14.46 -2.64 -10.45
C GLN A 97 -15.02 -2.91 -11.84
N ASP A 98 -14.55 -3.98 -12.46
CA ASP A 98 -15.05 -4.49 -13.73
C ASP A 98 -15.14 -6.02 -13.73
N ALA A 99 -15.43 -6.63 -14.88
CA ALA A 99 -15.57 -8.10 -15.01
C ALA A 99 -14.23 -8.85 -14.84
N GLN A 100 -13.10 -8.18 -14.87
CA GLN A 100 -11.76 -8.77 -14.80
C GLN A 100 -11.13 -8.63 -13.40
N GLY A 101 -11.70 -7.74 -12.56
CA GLY A 101 -11.17 -7.50 -11.24
C GLY A 101 -11.52 -6.12 -10.70
N TRP A 102 -10.63 -5.58 -9.89
CA TRP A 102 -10.80 -4.26 -9.31
C TRP A 102 -9.47 -3.49 -9.24
N ARG A 103 -9.56 -2.18 -9.12
CA ARG A 103 -8.42 -1.27 -9.04
C ARG A 103 -8.59 -0.35 -7.86
N SER A 104 -7.49 0.04 -7.28
CA SER A 104 -7.44 1.09 -6.28
C SER A 104 -6.34 2.08 -6.60
N GLU A 105 -6.60 3.34 -6.29
CA GLU A 105 -5.66 4.45 -6.41
C GLU A 105 -5.61 5.20 -5.10
N ILE A 106 -4.41 5.52 -4.66
CA ILE A 106 -4.13 6.24 -3.42
C ILE A 106 -3.21 7.40 -3.78
N PHE A 107 -3.59 8.61 -3.41
CA PHE A 107 -2.74 9.80 -3.47
C PHE A 107 -2.43 10.28 -2.07
N ILE A 108 -1.16 10.45 -1.76
CA ILE A 108 -0.67 10.86 -0.44
C ILE A 108 0.17 12.12 -0.62
N PRO A 109 -0.35 13.30 -0.19
CA PRO A 109 0.42 14.53 -0.21
C PRO A 109 1.70 14.41 0.62
N TRP A 110 2.80 15.00 0.16
CA TRP A 110 4.06 14.99 0.91
C TRP A 110 3.93 15.53 2.32
N ALA A 111 3.02 16.47 2.55
CA ALA A 111 2.72 17.03 3.87
C ALA A 111 2.18 16.01 4.89
N SER A 112 1.67 14.85 4.44
CA SER A 112 1.19 13.77 5.32
C SER A 112 2.33 12.99 5.97
N PHE A 113 3.56 13.16 5.50
CA PHE A 113 4.73 12.46 6.01
C PHE A 113 5.63 13.39 6.84
N SER A 114 6.13 12.87 7.96
CA SER A 114 7.28 13.46 8.64
C SER A 114 8.54 12.79 8.08
N MET A 115 9.25 13.50 7.23
CA MET A 115 10.45 13.00 6.57
C MET A 115 11.57 14.03 6.61
N ASP A 116 12.81 13.53 6.69
CA ASP A 116 13.98 14.39 6.66
C ASP A 116 14.12 15.06 5.29
N GLN A 117 14.61 16.29 5.29
CA GLN A 117 14.99 17.00 4.07
C GLN A 117 16.23 16.32 3.48
N VAL A 118 16.08 15.79 2.26
CA VAL A 118 17.19 15.18 1.52
C VAL A 118 17.45 16.02 0.28
N GLY A 119 18.67 16.50 0.13
CA GLY A 119 19.09 17.21 -1.08
C GLY A 119 19.23 16.23 -2.26
N GLY A 120 18.97 16.71 -3.48
CA GLY A 120 19.11 15.94 -4.72
C GLY A 120 17.79 15.71 -5.42
N GLU A 121 17.88 15.18 -6.64
CA GLU A 121 16.73 14.95 -7.53
C GLU A 121 15.90 13.74 -7.11
N THR A 122 16.50 12.80 -6.42
CA THR A 122 15.85 11.54 -6.02
C THR A 122 15.93 11.30 -4.52
N ARG A 123 15.00 10.50 -4.01
CA ARG A 123 14.91 10.06 -2.63
C ARG A 123 14.72 8.56 -2.57
N ASP A 124 15.45 7.91 -1.67
CA ASP A 124 15.21 6.52 -1.34
C ASP A 124 14.05 6.38 -0.35
N ILE A 125 13.09 5.54 -0.68
CA ILE A 125 12.03 5.10 0.21
C ILE A 125 12.06 3.56 0.30
N HIS A 126 11.45 3.04 1.33
CA HIS A 126 11.25 1.60 1.46
C HIS A 126 9.76 1.31 1.55
N VAL A 127 9.32 0.31 0.80
CA VAL A 127 7.90 0.04 0.59
C VAL A 127 7.55 -1.42 0.84
N TYR A 128 6.34 -1.60 1.32
CA TYR A 128 5.67 -2.88 1.39
C TYR A 128 4.29 -2.72 0.75
N PHE A 129 3.98 -3.58 -0.22
CA PHE A 129 2.67 -3.66 -0.86
C PHE A 129 2.01 -4.95 -0.44
N ALA A 130 0.75 -4.92 -0.10
CA ALA A 130 -0.03 -6.11 0.20
C ALA A 130 -1.42 -6.05 -0.42
N ARG A 131 -1.96 -7.24 -0.65
CA ARG A 131 -3.36 -7.47 -0.96
C ARG A 131 -3.89 -8.56 -0.07
N TRP A 132 -4.94 -8.29 0.65
CA TRP A 132 -5.78 -9.31 1.25
C TRP A 132 -6.82 -9.78 0.24
N HIS A 133 -6.88 -11.08 0.00
CA HIS A 133 -7.91 -11.71 -0.83
C HIS A 133 -8.88 -12.44 0.08
N GLN A 134 -10.07 -11.87 0.26
CA GLN A 134 -11.05 -12.39 1.21
C GLN A 134 -11.49 -13.84 0.87
N GLY A 135 -11.79 -14.13 -0.37
CA GLY A 135 -12.24 -15.46 -0.79
C GLY A 135 -11.22 -16.57 -0.58
N LEU A 136 -9.92 -16.26 -0.64
CA LEU A 136 -8.84 -17.21 -0.40
C LEU A 136 -8.32 -17.15 1.06
N GLN A 137 -8.73 -16.17 1.83
CA GLN A 137 -8.20 -15.89 3.19
C GLN A 137 -6.66 -15.81 3.18
N GLN A 138 -6.10 -15.09 2.21
CA GLN A 138 -4.66 -15.01 1.98
C GLN A 138 -4.20 -13.59 1.74
N THR A 139 -3.01 -13.28 2.26
CA THR A 139 -2.25 -12.08 1.92
C THR A 139 -1.23 -12.39 0.83
N PHE A 140 -1.23 -11.57 -0.21
CA PHE A 140 -0.19 -11.51 -1.22
C PHE A 140 0.60 -10.22 -0.97
N ALA A 141 1.92 -10.30 -0.95
CA ALA A 141 2.74 -9.15 -0.60
C ALA A 141 4.04 -9.06 -1.40
N TYR A 142 4.58 -7.86 -1.47
CA TYR A 142 5.93 -7.57 -1.93
C TYR A 142 6.59 -6.52 -1.02
N PRO A 143 7.77 -6.78 -0.46
CA PRO A 143 8.41 -8.11 -0.41
C PRO A 143 7.55 -9.14 0.35
N ALA A 144 7.75 -10.43 0.07
CA ALA A 144 6.99 -11.51 0.67
C ALA A 144 7.45 -11.76 2.12
N ILE A 145 7.02 -10.89 3.03
CA ILE A 145 7.34 -10.92 4.46
C ILE A 145 6.06 -10.86 5.29
N ASP A 146 6.10 -11.48 6.47
CA ASP A 146 5.01 -11.45 7.43
C ASP A 146 5.13 -10.20 8.34
N ALA A 147 4.03 -9.48 8.54
CA ALA A 147 3.97 -8.31 9.41
C ALA A 147 4.22 -8.64 10.90
N ALA A 148 4.04 -9.89 11.31
CA ALA A 148 4.35 -10.33 12.66
C ALA A 148 5.86 -10.52 12.93
N GLN A 149 6.70 -10.44 11.91
CA GLN A 149 8.15 -10.61 12.09
C GLN A 149 8.77 -9.45 12.88
N PRO A 150 9.78 -9.74 13.73
CA PRO A 150 10.41 -8.72 14.60
C PRO A 150 11.05 -7.54 13.84
N LEU A 151 11.50 -7.74 12.60
CA LEU A 151 12.16 -6.71 11.79
C LEU A 151 11.32 -6.40 10.54
N PHE A 152 10.05 -6.15 10.70
CA PHE A 152 9.12 -5.98 9.58
C PHE A 152 9.47 -4.79 8.70
N LEU A 153 9.51 -3.57 9.26
CA LEU A 153 9.80 -2.35 8.48
C LEU A 153 11.21 -2.37 7.86
N SER A 154 12.18 -2.93 8.55
CA SER A 154 13.57 -3.01 8.07
C SER A 154 13.77 -3.92 6.87
N LYS A 155 12.78 -4.78 6.57
CA LYS A 155 12.81 -5.72 5.44
C LYS A 155 12.07 -5.21 4.21
N PHE A 156 11.58 -4.00 4.22
CA PHE A 156 10.89 -3.41 3.08
C PHE A 156 11.81 -3.27 1.87
N ALA A 157 11.24 -3.36 0.69
CA ALA A 157 11.97 -3.19 -0.55
C ALA A 157 12.36 -1.72 -0.74
N SER A 158 13.63 -1.47 -1.03
CA SER A 158 14.10 -0.13 -1.38
C SER A 158 13.66 0.22 -2.80
N MET A 159 13.20 1.45 -2.97
CA MET A 159 12.97 2.05 -4.28
C MET A 159 13.36 3.52 -4.25
N GLN A 160 13.72 4.02 -5.42
CA GLN A 160 14.05 5.42 -5.61
C GLN A 160 12.86 6.14 -6.26
N ILE A 161 12.48 7.26 -5.69
CA ILE A 161 11.46 8.14 -6.23
C ILE A 161 12.04 9.51 -6.48
N GLN A 162 11.36 10.34 -7.27
CA GLN A 162 11.75 11.73 -7.41
C GLN A 162 11.50 12.50 -6.12
N ASN A 163 12.42 13.39 -5.79
CA ASN A 163 12.27 14.26 -4.65
C ASN A 163 11.16 15.32 -4.92
N ALA A 164 10.52 15.80 -3.87
CA ALA A 164 9.36 16.70 -3.93
C ALA A 164 9.58 18.00 -4.75
N ASP A 165 10.82 18.39 -4.97
CA ASP A 165 11.19 19.60 -5.70
C ASP A 165 11.34 19.38 -7.23
N TYR A 166 11.13 18.15 -7.74
CA TYR A 166 11.34 17.80 -9.15
C TYR A 166 10.11 17.08 -9.72
N SER A 167 9.62 17.55 -10.87
CA SER A 167 8.47 16.98 -11.56
C SER A 167 8.88 16.05 -12.71
N SER A 168 8.87 14.75 -12.51
CA SER A 168 8.72 13.77 -13.58
C SER A 168 7.95 12.54 -13.06
N LEU A 169 7.10 12.01 -13.90
CA LEU A 169 6.29 10.83 -13.61
C LEU A 169 7.05 9.58 -14.06
N ASP A 170 7.66 8.88 -13.10
CA ASP A 170 8.25 7.56 -13.35
C ASP A 170 7.36 6.47 -12.74
N TRP A 171 6.92 5.52 -13.57
CA TRP A 171 6.08 4.42 -13.16
C TRP A 171 6.89 3.15 -12.90
N PHE A 172 6.84 2.63 -11.70
CA PHE A 172 7.51 1.39 -11.31
C PHE A 172 6.48 0.28 -11.06
N PRO A 173 6.33 -0.71 -11.97
CA PRO A 173 5.40 -1.81 -11.75
C PRO A 173 6.00 -2.87 -10.82
N TYR A 174 5.24 -3.30 -9.82
CA TYR A 174 5.58 -4.41 -8.92
C TYR A 174 4.54 -5.52 -9.01
N LEU A 175 5.01 -6.76 -9.09
CA LEU A 175 4.15 -7.94 -8.99
C LEU A 175 4.16 -8.46 -7.56
N LEU A 176 2.98 -8.57 -6.96
CA LEU A 176 2.84 -9.11 -5.62
C LEU A 176 2.81 -10.64 -5.67
N THR A 177 3.57 -11.25 -4.76
CA THR A 177 3.62 -12.71 -4.57
C THR A 177 3.02 -13.07 -3.21
N ARG A 178 2.73 -14.37 -3.02
CA ARG A 178 2.21 -14.84 -1.74
C ARG A 178 3.22 -14.58 -0.61
N ALA A 179 2.74 -13.98 0.48
CA ALA A 179 3.51 -13.89 1.73
C ALA A 179 3.46 -15.25 2.47
N ASN A 180 4.60 -15.73 2.91
CA ASN A 180 4.73 -16.98 3.69
C ASN A 180 4.86 -16.65 5.18
#